data_c99233eb8d4139eb694d50abf3cf9a32
#
_entry.id   c99233eb8d4139eb694d50abf3cf9a32
#
_cell.length_a   1.000
_cell.length_b   1.000
_cell.length_c   1.000
_cell.angle_alpha   90.00
_cell.angle_beta   90.00
_cell.angle_gamma   90.00
#
_symmetry.space_group_name_H-M   'P 1'
#
loop_
_entity.id
_entity.type
_entity.pdbx_description
1 polymer ?
#
loop_
_entity_poly.entity_id
_entity_poly.type
_entity_poly.pdbx_seq_one_letter_code
_entity_poly.pdbx_strand_id
1 'polypeptide(L)'
;DNYPVITDSYKQIFSSQTAYQMTSILEGVILRGTGKKLKDLNLNLGGKTGTTNKNTDTWFIGFTSNLVIGVYAGSDNPEPLGKYETGAKTALPIFRNFIEKTILKSESRPFKVPEGIIMMVVDPQTGQRVKFSTKNTIIENFKKKDIANNKVLNTNIEIKDSSNIFK
;
A
#
# COMPACT_ATOMS: atom_id res chain seq x y z
N ASP A 1 11.19 -9.79 38.19
CA ASP A 1 10.74 -9.98 36.79
C ASP A 1 11.45 -8.96 35.91
N ASN A 2 12.49 -9.42 35.21
CA ASN A 2 13.20 -8.60 34.22
C ASN A 2 12.40 -8.62 32.90
N TYR A 3 11.59 -7.62 32.68
CA TYR A 3 11.01 -7.40 31.35
C TYR A 3 12.12 -6.98 30.38
N PRO A 4 12.14 -7.52 29.15
CA PRO A 4 13.13 -7.10 28.18
C PRO A 4 12.92 -5.60 27.87
N VAL A 5 13.93 -4.80 28.17
CA VAL A 5 13.94 -3.38 27.81
C VAL A 5 14.27 -3.32 26.33
N ILE A 6 13.27 -3.03 25.51
CA ILE A 6 13.47 -2.73 24.09
C ILE A 6 14.03 -1.30 24.01
N THR A 7 15.32 -1.18 23.78
CA THR A 7 15.94 0.12 23.47
C THR A 7 15.66 0.46 22.01
N ASP A 8 14.91 1.53 21.80
CA ASP A 8 14.56 2.04 20.47
C ASP A 8 15.80 2.65 19.80
N SER A 9 16.61 1.81 19.15
CA SER A 9 17.68 2.27 18.27
C SER A 9 17.21 2.22 16.81
N TYR A 10 16.49 3.26 16.36
CA TYR A 10 16.05 3.34 14.97
C TYR A 10 17.15 3.91 14.08
N LYS A 11 17.47 3.17 13.02
CA LYS A 11 18.30 3.66 11.93
C LYS A 11 17.44 3.96 10.72
N GLN A 12 17.49 5.19 10.21
CA GLN A 12 16.81 5.57 8.97
C GLN A 12 17.42 4.79 7.80
N ILE A 13 16.65 3.90 7.17
CA ILE A 13 17.09 3.08 6.03
C ILE A 13 16.65 3.74 4.70
N PHE A 14 15.37 4.16 4.61
CA PHE A 14 14.81 4.82 3.43
C PHE A 14 14.42 6.25 3.75
N SER A 15 14.48 7.13 2.77
CA SER A 15 13.89 8.45 2.93
C SER A 15 12.37 8.33 3.13
N SER A 16 11.78 9.27 3.86
CA SER A 16 10.33 9.31 4.10
C SER A 16 9.52 9.32 2.79
N GLN A 17 10.05 9.98 1.74
CA GLN A 17 9.43 10.01 0.42
C GLN A 17 9.42 8.62 -0.24
N THR A 18 10.54 7.87 -0.14
CA THR A 18 10.60 6.50 -0.69
C THR A 18 9.64 5.58 0.05
N ALA A 19 9.61 5.65 1.39
CA ALA A 19 8.70 4.87 2.21
C ALA A 19 7.23 5.18 1.86
N TYR A 20 6.89 6.46 1.69
CA TYR A 20 5.54 6.87 1.31
C TYR A 20 5.14 6.39 -0.10
N GLN A 21 6.05 6.45 -1.09
CA GLN A 21 5.79 5.90 -2.41
C GLN A 21 5.46 4.39 -2.35
N MET A 22 6.22 3.62 -1.56
CA MET A 22 5.92 2.20 -1.35
C MET A 22 4.59 1.99 -0.65
N THR A 23 4.27 2.79 0.37
CA THR A 23 2.97 2.78 1.04
C THR A 23 1.84 2.99 0.04
N SER A 24 1.93 4.01 -0.80
CA SER A 24 0.92 4.32 -1.82
C SER A 24 0.75 3.19 -2.85
N ILE A 25 1.85 2.57 -3.29
CA ILE A 25 1.78 1.39 -4.18
C ILE A 25 1.04 0.24 -3.49
N LEU A 26 1.29 0.02 -2.20
CA LEU A 26 0.63 -1.03 -1.42
C LEU A 26 -0.83 -0.70 -1.06
N GLU A 27 -1.19 0.57 -0.92
CA GLU A 27 -2.60 1.00 -0.91
C GLU A 27 -3.28 0.68 -2.25
N GLY A 28 -2.58 0.88 -3.36
CA GLY A 28 -3.04 0.51 -4.70
C GLY A 28 -3.41 -0.98 -4.82
N VAL A 29 -2.74 -1.87 -4.09
CA VAL A 29 -3.10 -3.29 -4.04
C VAL A 29 -4.49 -3.51 -3.45
N ILE A 30 -4.87 -2.71 -2.44
CA ILE A 30 -6.21 -2.76 -1.82
C ILE A 30 -7.26 -2.10 -2.73
N LEU A 31 -6.93 -0.98 -3.34
CA LEU A 31 -7.89 -0.20 -4.12
C LEU A 31 -8.22 -0.85 -5.47
N ARG A 32 -7.22 -1.44 -6.14
CA ARG A 32 -7.31 -1.91 -7.54
C ARG A 32 -6.59 -3.24 -7.83
N GLY A 33 -5.89 -3.83 -6.85
CA GLY A 33 -5.09 -5.04 -7.02
C GLY A 33 -5.68 -6.28 -6.36
N THR A 34 -4.80 -7.20 -5.96
CA THR A 34 -5.15 -8.51 -5.38
C THR A 34 -5.81 -8.42 -4.01
N GLY A 35 -5.68 -7.29 -3.32
CA GLY A 35 -6.30 -7.01 -2.02
C GLY A 35 -7.67 -6.33 -2.08
N LYS A 36 -8.26 -6.15 -3.27
CA LYS A 36 -9.50 -5.36 -3.45
C LYS A 36 -10.71 -5.84 -2.65
N LYS A 37 -10.68 -7.06 -2.11
CA LYS A 37 -11.70 -7.56 -1.18
C LYS A 37 -11.72 -6.84 0.18
N LEU A 38 -10.70 -6.02 0.48
CA LEU A 38 -10.65 -5.19 1.68
C LEU A 38 -11.14 -3.75 1.44
N LYS A 39 -11.41 -3.39 0.19
CA LYS A 39 -11.77 -2.01 -0.19
C LYS A 39 -13.08 -1.54 0.46
N ASP A 40 -14.05 -2.43 0.63
CA ASP A 40 -15.36 -2.15 1.25
C ASP A 40 -15.29 -1.84 2.75
N LEU A 41 -14.17 -2.17 3.41
CA LEU A 41 -13.93 -1.79 4.81
C LEU A 41 -13.84 -0.28 4.99
N ASN A 42 -13.49 0.46 3.94
CA ASN A 42 -13.29 1.91 3.98
C ASN A 42 -12.27 2.34 5.06
N LEU A 43 -11.19 1.59 5.16
CA LEU A 43 -10.04 1.86 6.05
C LEU A 43 -8.82 2.23 5.20
N ASN A 44 -7.92 3.03 5.78
CA ASN A 44 -6.63 3.33 5.16
C ASN A 44 -5.70 2.13 5.36
N LEU A 45 -5.64 1.27 4.36
CA LEU A 45 -4.91 0.00 4.37
C LEU A 45 -3.94 -0.10 3.20
N GLY A 46 -2.75 -0.56 3.48
CA GLY A 46 -1.82 -1.05 2.48
C GLY A 46 -1.54 -2.54 2.70
N GLY A 47 -1.10 -3.26 1.68
CA GLY A 47 -0.73 -4.67 1.87
C GLY A 47 -0.44 -5.42 0.59
N LYS A 48 0.03 -6.67 0.76
CA LYS A 48 0.38 -7.54 -0.36
C LYS A 48 0.10 -9.00 -0.04
N THR A 49 -0.47 -9.69 -1.01
CA THR A 49 -0.60 -11.16 -1.00
C THR A 49 0.71 -11.82 -1.39
N GLY A 50 1.02 -12.94 -0.79
CA GLY A 50 2.06 -13.88 -1.21
C GLY A 50 1.47 -15.26 -1.45
N THR A 51 2.02 -15.98 -2.42
CA THR A 51 1.66 -17.38 -2.71
C THR A 51 2.92 -18.06 -3.22
N THR A 52 3.30 -19.17 -2.62
CA THR A 52 4.44 -19.97 -3.09
C THR A 52 4.07 -20.76 -4.36
N ASN A 53 5.09 -21.20 -5.07
CA ASN A 53 4.91 -22.14 -6.17
C ASN A 53 4.17 -23.40 -5.67
N LYS A 54 3.24 -23.91 -6.46
CA LYS A 54 2.36 -25.03 -6.10
C LYS A 54 1.33 -24.76 -4.99
N ASN A 55 1.17 -23.50 -4.55
CA ASN A 55 0.20 -23.10 -3.52
C ASN A 55 0.37 -23.85 -2.17
N THR A 56 1.60 -24.14 -1.78
CA THR A 56 1.90 -24.80 -0.49
C THR A 56 1.75 -23.84 0.68
N ASP A 57 2.05 -22.54 0.43
CA ASP A 57 1.99 -21.49 1.45
C ASP A 57 1.34 -20.24 0.89
N THR A 58 0.57 -19.61 1.73
CA THR A 58 -0.10 -18.35 1.41
C THR A 58 0.17 -17.31 2.49
N TRP A 59 0.39 -16.07 2.04
CA TRP A 59 0.65 -14.94 2.89
C TRP A 59 -0.25 -13.76 2.56
N PHE A 60 -0.58 -13.00 3.58
CA PHE A 60 -1.01 -11.63 3.42
C PHE A 60 -0.34 -10.77 4.49
N ILE A 61 0.44 -9.79 4.07
CA ILE A 61 0.98 -8.77 4.97
C ILE A 61 0.24 -7.49 4.68
N GLY A 62 -0.43 -6.95 5.68
CA GLY A 62 -1.18 -5.71 5.58
C GLY A 62 -0.88 -4.79 6.74
N PHE A 63 -1.14 -3.50 6.55
CA PHE A 63 -0.83 -2.48 7.55
C PHE A 63 -1.78 -1.29 7.47
N THR A 64 -1.90 -0.62 8.61
CA THR A 64 -2.47 0.71 8.79
C THR A 64 -1.36 1.71 9.08
N SER A 65 -1.69 2.94 9.45
CA SER A 65 -0.70 3.95 9.85
C SER A 65 0.09 3.58 11.13
N ASN A 66 -0.41 2.65 11.95
CA ASN A 66 0.13 2.35 13.27
C ASN A 66 0.22 0.84 13.60
N LEU A 67 -0.22 -0.03 12.71
CA LEU A 67 -0.23 -1.47 12.93
C LEU A 67 0.19 -2.22 11.67
N VAL A 68 1.05 -3.23 11.82
CA VAL A 68 1.42 -4.18 10.76
C VAL A 68 1.00 -5.58 11.20
N ILE A 69 0.34 -6.30 10.30
CA ILE A 69 -0.17 -7.65 10.55
C ILE A 69 0.29 -8.57 9.42
N GLY A 70 0.95 -9.66 9.79
CA GLY A 70 1.26 -10.75 8.87
C GLY A 70 0.35 -11.96 9.14
N VAL A 71 -0.23 -12.50 8.09
CA VAL A 71 -0.98 -13.75 8.11
C VAL A 71 -0.29 -14.77 7.23
N TYR A 72 -0.01 -15.91 7.81
CA TYR A 72 0.52 -17.07 7.12
C TYR A 72 -0.47 -18.22 7.24
N ALA A 73 -0.67 -18.95 6.15
CA ALA A 73 -1.36 -20.22 6.15
C ALA A 73 -0.61 -21.20 5.25
N GLY A 74 -0.21 -22.31 5.83
CA GLY A 74 0.57 -23.36 5.18
C GLY A 74 0.59 -24.62 6.04
N SER A 75 1.29 -25.64 5.58
CA SER A 75 1.49 -26.90 6.31
C SER A 75 2.98 -27.10 6.58
N ASP A 76 3.30 -27.75 7.71
CA ASP A 76 4.68 -28.14 8.07
C ASP A 76 5.27 -29.10 7.02
N ASN A 77 4.42 -29.94 6.43
CA ASN A 77 4.75 -30.69 5.24
C ASN A 77 4.29 -29.88 4.02
N PRO A 78 5.16 -29.51 3.07
CA PRO A 78 4.84 -28.61 1.98
C PRO A 78 3.92 -29.29 0.94
N GLU A 79 2.68 -29.53 1.32
CA GLU A 79 1.61 -30.03 0.45
C GLU A 79 0.78 -28.87 -0.07
N PRO A 80 0.27 -28.95 -1.32
CA PRO A 80 -0.62 -27.93 -1.86
C PRO A 80 -1.87 -27.76 -1.00
N LEU A 81 -2.17 -26.52 -0.59
CA LEU A 81 -3.40 -26.19 0.18
C LEU A 81 -4.69 -26.43 -0.63
N GLY A 82 -4.55 -26.62 -1.93
CA GLY A 82 -5.65 -26.87 -2.85
C GLY A 82 -5.47 -26.18 -4.19
N LYS A 83 -6.22 -26.62 -5.17
CA LYS A 83 -6.22 -26.00 -6.50
C LYS A 83 -6.75 -24.57 -6.41
N TYR A 84 -5.94 -23.60 -6.84
CA TYR A 84 -6.25 -22.16 -6.80
C TYR A 84 -6.31 -21.53 -5.40
N GLU A 85 -5.80 -22.18 -4.35
CA GLU A 85 -5.62 -21.52 -3.06
C GLU A 85 -4.45 -20.53 -3.13
N THR A 86 -4.76 -19.27 -2.86
CA THR A 86 -3.82 -18.15 -2.97
C THR A 86 -3.90 -17.27 -1.72
N GLY A 87 -2.93 -16.40 -1.52
CA GLY A 87 -2.96 -15.44 -0.41
C GLY A 87 -4.25 -14.59 -0.38
N ALA A 88 -4.84 -14.30 -1.55
CA ALA A 88 -6.12 -13.58 -1.65
C ALA A 88 -7.34 -14.43 -1.25
N LYS A 89 -7.22 -15.75 -1.27
CA LYS A 89 -8.31 -16.68 -0.90
C LYS A 89 -8.19 -17.19 0.52
N THR A 90 -6.98 -17.41 1.01
CA THR A 90 -6.72 -18.07 2.29
C THR A 90 -6.27 -17.08 3.36
N ALA A 91 -5.14 -16.41 3.17
CA ALA A 91 -4.57 -15.52 4.19
C ALA A 91 -5.33 -14.17 4.32
N LEU A 92 -5.77 -13.57 3.21
CA LEU A 92 -6.47 -12.29 3.22
C LEU A 92 -7.80 -12.30 3.99
N PRO A 93 -8.68 -13.34 3.91
CA PRO A 93 -9.89 -13.40 4.73
C PRO A 93 -9.61 -13.45 6.24
N ILE A 94 -8.53 -14.10 6.66
CA ILE A 94 -8.11 -14.13 8.07
C ILE A 94 -7.69 -12.73 8.51
N PHE A 95 -6.88 -12.04 7.71
CA PHE A 95 -6.52 -10.64 7.94
C PHE A 95 -7.77 -9.75 8.02
N ARG A 96 -8.70 -9.90 7.07
CA ARG A 96 -9.96 -9.15 7.06
C ARG A 96 -10.74 -9.31 8.36
N ASN A 97 -10.96 -10.56 8.80
CA ASN A 97 -11.71 -10.87 10.02
C ASN A 97 -11.04 -10.25 11.26
N PHE A 98 -9.70 -10.26 11.32
CA PHE A 98 -8.96 -9.63 12.39
C PHE A 98 -9.16 -8.10 12.39
N ILE A 99 -8.98 -7.44 11.24
CA ILE A 99 -9.12 -5.99 11.13
C ILE A 99 -10.54 -5.52 11.45
N GLU A 100 -11.56 -6.23 10.98
CA GLU A 100 -12.96 -5.90 11.26
C GLU A 100 -13.31 -5.94 12.75
N LYS A 101 -12.63 -6.81 13.51
CA LYS A 101 -12.86 -6.96 14.95
C LYS A 101 -12.01 -6.06 15.82
N THR A 102 -10.87 -5.58 15.32
CA THR A 102 -9.88 -4.88 16.15
C THR A 102 -9.78 -3.40 15.86
N ILE A 103 -10.11 -2.95 14.64
CA ILE A 103 -9.94 -1.55 14.25
C ILE A 103 -11.30 -0.90 14.01
N LEU A 104 -11.60 0.12 14.83
CA LEU A 104 -12.76 0.98 14.60
C LEU A 104 -12.47 1.92 13.41
N LYS A 105 -13.49 2.18 12.58
CA LYS A 105 -13.37 3.11 11.45
C LYS A 105 -12.91 4.52 11.87
N SER A 106 -13.30 4.95 13.05
CA SER A 106 -12.89 6.22 13.66
C SER A 106 -11.40 6.30 14.00
N GLU A 107 -10.72 5.16 14.09
CA GLU A 107 -9.29 5.06 14.38
C GLU A 107 -8.43 4.96 13.12
N SER A 108 -9.07 4.74 11.97
CA SER A 108 -8.37 4.66 10.68
C SER A 108 -7.87 6.04 10.25
N ARG A 109 -6.57 6.23 10.34
CA ARG A 109 -5.92 7.48 9.93
C ARG A 109 -5.26 7.32 8.57
N PRO A 110 -5.30 8.36 7.71
CA PRO A 110 -4.58 8.33 6.45
C PRO A 110 -3.07 8.27 6.70
N PHE A 111 -2.34 7.72 5.76
CA PHE A 111 -0.88 7.73 5.80
C PHE A 111 -0.38 9.16 5.61
N LYS A 112 0.56 9.56 6.48
CA LYS A 112 1.12 10.92 6.45
C LYS A 112 1.96 11.13 5.20
N VAL A 113 1.57 12.10 4.39
CA VAL A 113 2.33 12.53 3.21
C VAL A 113 3.55 13.33 3.67
N PRO A 114 4.79 12.91 3.37
CA PRO A 114 5.98 13.66 3.74
C PRO A 114 6.19 14.84 2.79
N GLU A 115 6.93 15.84 3.26
CA GLU A 115 7.39 16.94 2.44
C GLU A 115 8.20 16.43 1.21
N GLY A 116 8.07 17.11 0.08
CA GLY A 116 8.77 16.74 -1.16
C GLY A 116 8.07 15.66 -1.98
N ILE A 117 6.85 15.26 -1.64
CA ILE A 117 5.96 14.45 -2.48
C ILE A 117 5.01 15.37 -3.25
N ILE A 118 4.81 15.07 -4.51
CA ILE A 118 3.82 15.70 -5.40
C ILE A 118 2.87 14.62 -5.92
N MET A 119 1.57 14.86 -5.79
CA MET A 119 0.53 13.99 -6.32
C MET A 119 0.16 14.42 -7.73
N MET A 120 0.12 13.49 -8.66
CA MET A 120 -0.25 13.77 -10.05
C MET A 120 -1.24 12.74 -10.57
N VAL A 121 -2.16 13.21 -11.40
CA VAL A 121 -3.08 12.34 -12.13
C VAL A 121 -2.33 11.76 -13.32
N VAL A 122 -2.32 10.44 -13.43
CA VAL A 122 -1.64 9.71 -14.51
C VAL A 122 -2.56 8.67 -15.15
N ASP A 123 -2.29 8.38 -16.40
CA ASP A 123 -2.84 7.22 -17.09
C ASP A 123 -2.11 5.96 -16.57
N PRO A 124 -2.82 4.97 -16.01
CA PRO A 124 -2.20 3.79 -15.41
C PRO A 124 -1.55 2.85 -16.41
N GLN A 125 -1.85 2.96 -17.71
CA GLN A 125 -1.27 2.11 -18.75
C GLN A 125 0.06 2.68 -19.26
N THR A 126 0.11 4.00 -19.43
CA THR A 126 1.29 4.68 -20.00
C THR A 126 2.19 5.32 -18.95
N GLY A 127 1.67 5.54 -17.72
CA GLY A 127 2.34 6.30 -16.67
C GLY A 127 2.42 7.81 -16.97
N GLN A 128 1.85 8.27 -18.09
CA GLN A 128 1.92 9.67 -18.47
C GLN A 128 0.95 10.52 -17.67
N ARG A 129 1.40 11.73 -17.34
CA ARG A 129 0.55 12.73 -16.69
C ARG A 129 -0.58 13.16 -17.60
N VAL A 130 -1.78 13.29 -17.04
CA VAL A 130 -2.96 13.82 -17.72
C VAL A 130 -3.49 15.07 -17.00
N LYS A 131 -4.11 15.99 -17.77
CA LYS A 131 -4.61 17.27 -17.23
C LYS A 131 -5.82 17.11 -16.31
N PHE A 132 -6.66 16.11 -16.57
CA PHE A 132 -7.94 15.94 -15.90
C PHE A 132 -8.09 14.50 -15.42
N SER A 133 -8.67 14.33 -14.22
CA SER A 133 -9.08 13.04 -13.71
C SER A 133 -10.28 12.52 -14.51
N THR A 134 -10.19 11.27 -14.96
CA THR A 134 -11.28 10.52 -15.60
C THR A 134 -11.45 9.19 -14.88
N LYS A 135 -12.46 8.40 -15.27
CA LYS A 135 -12.65 7.07 -14.68
C LYS A 135 -11.45 6.11 -14.87
N ASN A 136 -10.61 6.38 -15.86
CA ASN A 136 -9.47 5.54 -16.21
C ASN A 136 -8.12 6.10 -15.73
N THR A 137 -8.12 7.09 -14.86
CA THR A 137 -6.91 7.70 -14.34
C THR A 137 -6.72 7.37 -12.86
N ILE A 138 -5.47 7.42 -12.40
CA ILE A 138 -5.10 7.23 -11.00
C ILE A 138 -4.26 8.40 -10.51
N ILE A 139 -4.23 8.59 -9.19
CA ILE A 139 -3.31 9.53 -8.55
C ILE A 139 -2.07 8.74 -8.15
N GLU A 140 -0.89 9.20 -8.60
CA GLU A 140 0.40 8.63 -8.23
C GLU A 140 1.29 9.67 -7.55
N ASN A 141 2.20 9.19 -6.71
CA ASN A 141 3.05 9.98 -5.84
C ASN A 141 4.48 10.05 -6.36
N PHE A 142 4.96 11.25 -6.64
CA PHE A 142 6.29 11.49 -7.18
C PHE A 142 7.13 12.32 -6.23
N LYS A 143 8.43 12.08 -6.20
CA LYS A 143 9.36 12.97 -5.50
C LYS A 143 9.57 14.23 -6.31
N LYS A 144 9.45 15.40 -5.69
CA LYS A 144 9.66 16.71 -6.34
C LYS A 144 10.98 16.79 -7.10
N LYS A 145 12.06 16.23 -6.51
CA LYS A 145 13.38 16.20 -7.13
C LYS A 145 13.44 15.38 -8.42
N ASP A 146 12.68 14.30 -8.52
CA ASP A 146 12.71 13.42 -9.69
C ASP A 146 11.94 14.06 -10.87
N ILE A 147 10.96 14.91 -10.58
CA ILE A 147 10.22 15.70 -11.58
C ILE A 147 11.10 16.85 -12.10
N ALA A 148 11.79 17.57 -11.22
CA ALA A 148 12.65 18.69 -11.59
C ALA A 148 13.81 18.26 -12.50
N ASN A 149 14.28 17.01 -12.37
CA ASN A 149 15.37 16.45 -13.19
C ASN A 149 14.94 15.97 -14.58
N ASN A 150 13.70 16.23 -14.97
CA ASN A 150 13.15 16.12 -16.33
C ASN A 150 13.30 14.79 -17.06
N LYS A 151 13.42 13.68 -16.33
CA LYS A 151 13.50 12.35 -16.96
C LYS A 151 12.15 11.66 -17.19
N VAL A 152 11.04 12.20 -16.66
CA VAL A 152 9.75 11.49 -16.64
C VAL A 152 8.63 12.20 -17.40
N LEU A 153 8.69 13.49 -17.66
CA LEU A 153 7.55 14.24 -18.19
C LEU A 153 7.94 15.26 -19.29
N ASN A 154 7.99 14.83 -20.54
CA ASN A 154 7.90 15.72 -21.70
C ASN A 154 6.47 16.20 -21.89
N THR A 155 5.98 17.08 -21.01
CA THR A 155 4.73 17.85 -21.26
C THR A 155 4.81 19.21 -20.59
N ASN A 156 4.61 20.27 -21.35
CA ASN A 156 4.45 21.66 -20.91
C ASN A 156 3.19 21.81 -20.03
N ILE A 157 3.29 21.51 -18.73
CA ILE A 157 2.17 21.66 -17.80
C ILE A 157 2.69 22.26 -16.50
N GLU A 158 2.12 23.41 -16.11
CA GLU A 158 2.35 24.05 -14.82
C GLU A 158 2.00 23.12 -13.64
N ILE A 159 2.92 22.97 -12.70
CA ILE A 159 2.73 22.22 -11.46
C ILE A 159 1.95 23.13 -10.50
N LYS A 160 0.69 22.83 -10.23
CA LYS A 160 -0.04 23.44 -9.10
C LYS A 160 0.32 22.69 -7.82
N ASP A 161 0.68 23.44 -6.79
CA ASP A 161 1.03 22.92 -5.48
C ASP A 161 -0.16 22.19 -4.85
N SER A 162 0.11 21.07 -4.17
CA SER A 162 -0.91 20.17 -3.60
C SER A 162 -1.77 20.79 -2.50
N SER A 163 -1.43 22.00 -2.01
CA SER A 163 -2.17 22.72 -0.97
C SER A 163 -3.62 23.11 -1.34
N ASN A 164 -4.01 22.98 -2.62
CA ASN A 164 -5.33 23.38 -3.13
C ASN A 164 -6.23 22.22 -3.62
N ILE A 165 -5.85 20.96 -3.37
CA ILE A 165 -6.64 19.80 -3.87
C ILE A 165 -7.69 19.33 -2.85
N PHE A 166 -7.61 19.80 -1.60
CA PHE A 166 -8.51 19.44 -0.51
C PHE A 166 -9.20 20.66 0.11
N LYS A 167 -9.87 21.46 -0.72
CA LYS A 167 -10.88 22.39 -0.25
C LYS A 167 -12.23 22.02 -0.82
#